data_e369f2de6bd557685aaa4ba2ffadd18b
#
_entry.id   e369f2de6bd557685aaa4ba2ffadd18b
#
_cell.length_a   1.000
_cell.length_b   1.000
_cell.length_c   1.000
_cell.angle_alpha   90.00
_cell.angle_beta   90.00
_cell.angle_gamma   90.00
#
_symmetry.space_group_name_H-M   'P 1'
#
loop_
_entity.id
_entity.type
_entity.pdbx_description
1 polymer ?
#
loop_
_entity_poly.entity_id
_entity_poly.type
_entity_poly.pdbx_seq_one_letter_code
_entity_poly.pdbx_strand_id
1 'polypeptide(L)'
;MKTIRIPRGVYCCLAFLLACLISGSPLPAQSPSLTERLSPNTVFFLVWNGHASYAGSEQKNHLLQLLHDPAFASMWTAATNKVQQGTPNGAGAAGASLAPDIISALDNPFVFGVVIDPDAPKTAAPGVSTSPFAAFGIYDETGKADVVEKLEAQSRAGSKTTVEVTKYDFSGASIEVRTAGKQVSYRAHAGNYYLMADRKQVIEDLVTRFRSADRPATSIAQSAEYDRMHKYVGADAALEIFGRIPDSSTWNLPEKNAKQIMQLAKSLHLEKIHVLAGALNFEGEATRFRGAVLGDTSPTGLFDVAGASGATFQTQPVIATAPVFSITHMNLAALYQLIRDAVNDSAPSGSNPNLAMVEAGAQNFLGMSITDALSLFPGEIASASFYSADGVPEQLYAATIEKPDAVLRVLRALVGTMISNEDTSGSATYLDLAYPYTDPATGAKRRRFYYVAVTPKVIVAAPRKAMLREALQRLDAGAADPPATGVLADPQYAQLRSRLPEKLSGLTGASISGIPLDSILKNIESQAAPAANPSNGQKPPDLSWLRLDVISRYLHITLSGWWKDSNGVYFDSYIQ
;
A
#
# COMPACT_ATOMS: atom_id res chain seq x y z
N MET A 1 13.36 16.00 13.64
CA MET A 1 12.77 15.21 12.54
C MET A 1 12.19 16.16 11.52
N LYS A 2 12.80 16.29 10.32
CA LYS A 2 12.20 17.06 9.22
C LYS A 2 11.10 16.20 8.60
N THR A 3 9.88 16.66 8.72
CA THR A 3 8.71 16.05 8.08
C THR A 3 8.98 15.86 6.59
N ILE A 4 9.00 14.62 6.12
CA ILE A 4 9.02 14.29 4.68
C ILE A 4 7.70 14.82 4.12
N ARG A 5 7.76 15.94 3.41
CA ARG A 5 6.61 16.47 2.66
C ARG A 5 6.44 15.58 1.44
N ILE A 6 5.52 14.64 1.51
CA ILE A 6 5.05 13.89 0.34
C ILE A 6 4.54 14.92 -0.68
N PRO A 7 4.99 14.88 -1.93
CA PRO A 7 4.55 15.81 -2.97
C PRO A 7 3.02 15.79 -3.08
N ARG A 8 2.40 16.97 -3.15
CA ARG A 8 0.92 17.11 -3.29
C ARG A 8 0.32 16.26 -4.40
N GLY A 9 1.09 15.96 -5.46
CA GLY A 9 0.67 15.05 -6.53
C GLY A 9 0.31 13.63 -6.07
N VAL A 10 0.97 13.09 -5.03
CA VAL A 10 0.69 11.75 -4.51
C VAL A 10 -0.66 11.69 -3.78
N TYR A 11 -1.06 12.77 -3.08
CA TYR A 11 -2.40 12.86 -2.47
C TYR A 11 -3.50 13.00 -3.53
N CYS A 12 -3.25 13.71 -4.62
CA CYS A 12 -4.19 13.78 -5.75
C CYS A 12 -4.34 12.41 -6.41
N CYS A 13 -3.26 11.65 -6.58
CA CYS A 13 -3.31 10.29 -7.14
C CYS A 13 -4.07 9.30 -6.24
N LEU A 14 -3.90 9.37 -4.91
CA LEU A 14 -4.63 8.51 -3.96
C LEU A 14 -6.11 8.88 -3.85
N ALA A 15 -6.45 10.17 -3.82
CA ALA A 15 -7.84 10.64 -3.85
C ALA A 15 -8.50 10.30 -5.20
N PHE A 16 -7.74 10.38 -6.29
CA PHE A 16 -8.19 10.01 -7.62
C PHE A 16 -8.39 8.48 -7.74
N LEU A 17 -7.51 7.66 -7.19
CA LEU A 17 -7.66 6.20 -7.10
C LEU A 17 -8.92 5.78 -6.33
N LEU A 18 -9.23 6.45 -5.22
CA LEU A 18 -10.48 6.21 -4.49
C LEU A 18 -11.71 6.73 -5.25
N ALA A 19 -11.59 7.85 -5.98
CA ALA A 19 -12.63 8.36 -6.86
C ALA A 19 -12.86 7.46 -8.08
N CYS A 20 -11.82 6.73 -8.55
CA CYS A 20 -11.90 5.80 -9.69
C CYS A 20 -12.90 4.65 -9.51
N LEU A 21 -13.47 4.46 -8.36
CA LEU A 21 -14.33 3.32 -8.07
C LEU A 21 -15.86 3.63 -8.15
N ILE A 22 -16.32 4.82 -8.64
CA ILE A 22 -17.69 5.30 -8.33
C ILE A 22 -18.61 5.52 -9.55
N SER A 23 -18.25 5.23 -10.81
CA SER A 23 -19.11 5.59 -11.95
C SER A 23 -19.56 4.45 -12.85
N GLY A 24 -20.81 4.47 -13.28
CA GLY A 24 -21.41 3.52 -14.19
C GLY A 24 -22.27 4.18 -15.28
N SER A 25 -21.94 3.94 -16.55
CA SER A 25 -22.81 4.11 -17.73
C SER A 25 -22.27 3.26 -18.90
N PRO A 26 -23.11 2.60 -19.71
CA PRO A 26 -22.66 1.69 -20.76
C PRO A 26 -22.19 2.42 -22.02
N LEU A 27 -21.05 2.06 -22.56
CA LEU A 27 -20.54 2.55 -23.85
C LEU A 27 -19.81 1.47 -24.68
N PRO A 28 -19.66 1.71 -26.00
CA PRO A 28 -19.32 0.70 -26.99
C PRO A 28 -17.82 0.49 -27.20
N ALA A 29 -17.50 -0.69 -27.74
CA ALA A 29 -16.30 -1.10 -28.47
C ALA A 29 -14.92 -0.64 -27.97
N GLN A 30 -14.11 -1.64 -27.66
CA GLN A 30 -12.68 -1.54 -27.31
C GLN A 30 -11.91 -0.56 -28.21
N SER A 31 -11.52 0.58 -27.66
CA SER A 31 -10.45 1.41 -28.20
C SER A 31 -9.14 0.62 -28.11
N PRO A 32 -8.20 0.78 -29.08
CA PRO A 32 -6.87 0.18 -28.97
C PRO A 32 -6.27 0.59 -27.62
N SER A 33 -5.69 -0.40 -26.90
CA SER A 33 -5.12 -0.18 -25.56
C SER A 33 -4.21 1.06 -25.55
N LEU A 34 -4.46 1.98 -24.64
CA LEU A 34 -3.69 3.21 -24.50
C LEU A 34 -2.18 2.91 -24.35
N THR A 35 -1.84 1.76 -23.74
CA THR A 35 -0.45 1.32 -23.53
C THR A 35 0.31 1.07 -24.84
N GLU A 36 -0.38 0.69 -25.92
CA GLU A 36 0.24 0.49 -27.23
C GLU A 36 0.76 1.79 -27.85
N ARG A 37 0.32 2.93 -27.36
CA ARG A 37 0.74 4.26 -27.84
C ARG A 37 1.73 4.94 -26.90
N LEU A 38 2.05 4.36 -25.73
CA LEU A 38 3.01 4.95 -24.81
C LEU A 38 4.45 4.80 -25.33
N SER A 39 5.29 5.78 -24.99
CA SER A 39 6.72 5.75 -25.32
C SER A 39 7.42 4.51 -24.76
N PRO A 40 8.36 3.89 -25.48
CA PRO A 40 9.21 2.82 -24.94
C PRO A 40 10.06 3.31 -23.75
N ASN A 41 10.27 4.62 -23.61
CA ASN A 41 10.98 5.22 -22.47
C ASN A 41 10.10 5.41 -21.23
N THR A 42 8.83 4.96 -21.24
CA THR A 42 7.96 4.99 -20.08
C THR A 42 8.49 4.07 -18.98
N VAL A 43 8.67 4.61 -17.78
CA VAL A 43 9.18 3.86 -16.62
C VAL A 43 8.12 3.56 -15.58
N PHE A 44 7.06 4.32 -15.60
CA PHE A 44 5.90 4.09 -14.73
C PHE A 44 4.63 4.52 -15.46
N PHE A 45 3.58 3.76 -15.31
CA PHE A 45 2.24 4.21 -15.63
C PHE A 45 1.17 3.53 -14.75
N LEU A 46 0.04 4.20 -14.68
CA LEU A 46 -1.23 3.73 -14.16
C LEU A 46 -2.24 3.93 -15.30
N VAL A 47 -2.87 2.85 -15.73
CA VAL A 47 -3.94 2.87 -16.74
C VAL A 47 -5.24 2.48 -16.07
N TRP A 48 -6.24 3.31 -16.24
CA TRP A 48 -7.63 2.97 -15.98
C TRP A 48 -8.31 2.67 -17.33
N ASN A 49 -8.89 1.48 -17.46
CA ASN A 49 -9.46 1.01 -18.73
C ASN A 49 -10.94 1.43 -18.93
N GLY A 50 -11.44 2.31 -18.06
CA GLY A 50 -12.80 2.85 -18.15
C GLY A 50 -13.88 1.85 -17.73
N HIS A 51 -15.12 2.34 -17.68
CA HIS A 51 -16.28 1.58 -17.26
C HIS A 51 -16.50 0.29 -18.09
N ALA A 52 -16.23 0.34 -19.39
CA ALA A 52 -16.41 -0.83 -20.28
C ALA A 52 -15.63 -2.08 -19.80
N SER A 53 -14.52 -1.92 -19.07
CA SER A 53 -13.71 -3.02 -18.56
C SER A 53 -14.38 -3.81 -17.43
N TYR A 54 -15.40 -3.26 -16.77
CA TYR A 54 -16.07 -3.91 -15.63
C TYR A 54 -17.62 -3.85 -15.67
N ALA A 55 -18.21 -3.30 -16.71
CA ALA A 55 -19.67 -3.14 -16.85
C ALA A 55 -20.48 -4.41 -16.60
N GLY A 56 -19.93 -5.58 -16.97
CA GLY A 56 -20.54 -6.89 -16.72
C GLY A 56 -20.54 -7.34 -15.25
N SER A 57 -19.77 -6.69 -14.41
CA SER A 57 -19.59 -7.04 -12.99
C SER A 57 -20.40 -6.16 -12.02
N GLU A 58 -20.95 -5.04 -12.45
CA GLU A 58 -21.58 -4.03 -11.58
C GLU A 58 -22.70 -4.58 -10.69
N GLN A 59 -23.58 -5.41 -11.25
CA GLN A 59 -24.72 -5.94 -10.51
C GLN A 59 -24.34 -7.02 -9.50
N LYS A 60 -23.14 -7.59 -9.59
CA LYS A 60 -22.71 -8.72 -8.77
C LYS A 60 -21.60 -8.32 -7.80
N ASN A 61 -20.74 -7.39 -8.19
CA ASN A 61 -19.56 -7.04 -7.43
C ASN A 61 -19.93 -6.17 -6.22
N HIS A 62 -19.61 -6.62 -5.03
CA HIS A 62 -19.98 -5.99 -3.78
C HIS A 62 -19.35 -4.59 -3.62
N LEU A 63 -18.11 -4.41 -4.03
CA LEU A 63 -17.46 -3.09 -3.97
C LEU A 63 -18.12 -2.10 -4.92
N LEU A 64 -18.45 -2.51 -6.15
CA LEU A 64 -19.15 -1.66 -7.11
C LEU A 64 -20.57 -1.31 -6.61
N GLN A 65 -21.28 -2.27 -6.02
CA GLN A 65 -22.60 -2.01 -5.41
C GLN A 65 -22.50 -1.01 -4.26
N LEU A 66 -21.49 -1.14 -3.37
CA LEU A 66 -21.24 -0.17 -2.31
C LEU A 66 -21.02 1.23 -2.87
N LEU A 67 -20.20 1.35 -3.91
CA LEU A 67 -19.86 2.63 -4.53
C LEU A 67 -21.09 3.31 -5.19
N HIS A 68 -22.05 2.53 -5.65
CA HIS A 68 -23.31 3.01 -6.22
C HIS A 68 -24.41 3.23 -5.17
N ASP A 69 -24.21 2.85 -3.89
CA ASP A 69 -25.19 3.09 -2.82
C ASP A 69 -25.30 4.61 -2.53
N PRO A 70 -26.50 5.22 -2.62
CA PRO A 70 -26.68 6.63 -2.32
C PRO A 70 -26.25 7.05 -0.91
N ALA A 71 -26.33 6.13 0.07
CA ALA A 71 -25.86 6.38 1.43
C ALA A 71 -24.31 6.47 1.48
N PHE A 72 -23.61 5.67 0.67
CA PHE A 72 -22.16 5.78 0.52
C PHE A 72 -21.77 7.10 -0.17
N ALA A 73 -22.46 7.51 -1.23
CA ALA A 73 -22.23 8.79 -1.88
C ALA A 73 -22.41 9.97 -0.91
N SER A 74 -23.43 9.91 -0.04
CA SER A 74 -23.68 10.90 1.01
C SER A 74 -22.55 10.93 2.06
N MET A 75 -22.08 9.75 2.47
CA MET A 75 -20.96 9.58 3.38
C MET A 75 -19.67 10.16 2.77
N TRP A 76 -19.39 9.86 1.51
CA TRP A 76 -18.23 10.40 0.78
C TRP A 76 -18.26 11.93 0.71
N THR A 77 -19.42 12.51 0.37
CA THR A 77 -19.62 13.95 0.35
C THR A 77 -19.36 14.59 1.72
N ALA A 78 -19.86 13.97 2.80
CA ALA A 78 -19.62 14.44 4.15
C ALA A 78 -18.14 14.36 4.55
N ALA A 79 -17.43 13.28 4.17
CA ALA A 79 -16.00 13.12 4.40
C ALA A 79 -15.18 14.20 3.69
N THR A 80 -15.45 14.42 2.40
CA THR A 80 -14.75 15.43 1.60
C THR A 80 -14.98 16.84 2.13
N ASN A 81 -16.21 17.19 2.53
CA ASN A 81 -16.54 18.48 3.14
C ASN A 81 -15.78 18.72 4.46
N LYS A 82 -15.58 17.67 5.28
CA LYS A 82 -14.83 17.80 6.55
C LYS A 82 -13.33 17.95 6.35
N VAL A 83 -12.74 17.22 5.42
CA VAL A 83 -11.34 17.42 5.03
C VAL A 83 -11.11 18.87 4.56
N GLN A 84 -12.09 19.44 3.88
CA GLN A 84 -12.06 20.83 3.41
C GLN A 84 -12.08 21.85 4.55
N GLN A 85 -12.94 21.65 5.55
CA GLN A 85 -13.05 22.54 6.72
C GLN A 85 -11.80 22.52 7.60
N GLY A 86 -11.04 21.42 7.61
CA GLY A 86 -9.81 21.26 8.38
C GLY A 86 -8.54 21.82 7.71
N THR A 87 -8.59 22.23 6.43
CA THR A 87 -7.42 22.78 5.72
C THR A 87 -7.37 24.30 5.79
N PRO A 88 -6.32 24.91 6.44
CA PRO A 88 -6.27 26.35 6.75
C PRO A 88 -6.29 27.31 5.55
N ASN A 89 -6.21 26.83 4.32
CA ASN A 89 -5.99 27.64 3.12
C ASN A 89 -7.06 27.57 2.01
N GLY A 90 -8.29 27.13 2.32
CA GLY A 90 -9.40 27.16 1.34
C GLY A 90 -9.23 26.24 0.11
N ALA A 91 -8.13 25.47 0.06
CA ALA A 91 -7.88 24.51 -1.03
C ALA A 91 -8.90 23.33 -1.05
N GLY A 92 -9.69 23.22 0.01
CA GLY A 92 -10.68 22.17 0.19
C GLY A 92 -11.99 22.40 -0.55
N ALA A 93 -12.41 23.64 -0.76
CA ALA A 93 -13.74 23.94 -1.34
C ALA A 93 -13.88 23.50 -2.81
N ALA A 94 -12.79 23.46 -3.55
CA ALA A 94 -12.78 22.99 -4.93
C ALA A 94 -13.00 21.47 -5.05
N GLY A 95 -12.63 20.68 -4.05
CA GLY A 95 -12.70 19.22 -4.12
C GLY A 95 -14.11 18.62 -4.01
N ALA A 96 -15.03 19.25 -3.27
CA ALA A 96 -16.39 18.70 -3.07
C ALA A 96 -17.32 18.91 -4.27
N SER A 97 -17.13 20.00 -5.01
CA SER A 97 -17.88 20.24 -6.25
C SER A 97 -17.39 19.36 -7.39
N LEU A 98 -16.20 18.72 -7.24
CA LEU A 98 -15.57 17.89 -8.27
C LEU A 98 -16.10 16.45 -8.30
N ALA A 99 -16.79 15.97 -7.26
CA ALA A 99 -17.16 14.56 -7.16
C ALA A 99 -17.98 14.03 -8.36
N PRO A 100 -19.05 14.70 -8.83
CA PRO A 100 -19.81 14.21 -9.99
C PRO A 100 -19.00 14.22 -11.29
N ASP A 101 -18.18 15.26 -11.51
CA ASP A 101 -17.36 15.39 -12.71
C ASP A 101 -16.21 14.38 -12.72
N ILE A 102 -15.59 14.12 -11.56
CA ILE A 102 -14.59 13.07 -11.39
C ILE A 102 -15.21 11.71 -11.70
N ILE A 103 -16.37 11.41 -11.11
CA ILE A 103 -17.10 10.17 -11.36
C ILE A 103 -17.37 10.01 -12.85
N SER A 104 -17.87 11.06 -13.50
CA SER A 104 -18.12 11.04 -14.95
C SER A 104 -16.83 10.86 -15.78
N ALA A 105 -15.69 11.37 -15.30
CA ALA A 105 -14.39 11.18 -15.97
C ALA A 105 -13.93 9.73 -15.96
N LEU A 106 -14.34 8.94 -14.95
CA LEU A 106 -13.92 7.55 -14.79
C LEU A 106 -14.62 6.57 -15.74
N ASP A 107 -15.66 7.01 -16.42
CA ASP A 107 -16.29 6.17 -17.45
C ASP A 107 -15.33 5.90 -18.62
N ASN A 108 -14.42 6.83 -18.89
CA ASN A 108 -13.49 6.74 -20.00
C ASN A 108 -12.09 6.30 -19.55
N PRO A 109 -11.34 5.64 -20.43
CA PRO A 109 -9.96 5.27 -20.16
C PRO A 109 -9.06 6.49 -19.95
N PHE A 110 -8.10 6.35 -19.05
CA PHE A 110 -7.03 7.32 -18.87
C PHE A 110 -5.70 6.69 -18.49
N VAL A 111 -4.62 7.43 -18.70
CA VAL A 111 -3.27 7.05 -18.28
C VAL A 111 -2.63 8.20 -17.52
N PHE A 112 -1.98 7.89 -16.42
CA PHE A 112 -0.93 8.71 -15.84
C PHE A 112 0.38 7.97 -15.92
N GLY A 113 1.46 8.67 -16.27
CA GLY A 113 2.74 8.02 -16.38
C GLY A 113 3.93 8.95 -16.22
N VAL A 114 5.09 8.31 -16.21
CA VAL A 114 6.40 8.95 -16.13
C VAL A 114 7.27 8.35 -17.22
N VAL A 115 7.92 9.21 -18.00
CA VAL A 115 8.93 8.81 -18.99
C VAL A 115 10.30 9.30 -18.57
N ILE A 116 11.35 8.63 -19.03
CA ILE A 116 12.69 9.18 -19.01
C ILE A 116 12.85 10.07 -20.24
N ASP A 117 13.21 11.32 -20.01
CA ASP A 117 13.61 12.27 -21.02
C ASP A 117 15.14 12.23 -21.13
N PRO A 118 15.70 11.59 -22.18
CA PRO A 118 17.14 11.45 -22.34
C PRO A 118 17.84 12.80 -22.59
N ASP A 119 17.09 13.78 -23.08
CA ASP A 119 17.56 15.13 -23.39
C ASP A 119 17.38 16.11 -22.23
N ALA A 120 17.02 15.60 -21.04
CA ALA A 120 16.86 16.44 -19.87
C ALA A 120 18.14 17.25 -19.59
N PRO A 121 18.02 18.58 -19.38
CA PRO A 121 19.18 19.44 -19.19
C PRO A 121 19.96 19.03 -17.93
N LYS A 122 21.28 18.83 -18.10
CA LYS A 122 22.19 18.47 -16.99
C LYS A 122 22.47 19.65 -16.03
N THR A 123 22.18 20.86 -16.46
CA THR A 123 22.39 22.08 -15.67
C THR A 123 21.10 22.85 -15.50
N ALA A 124 20.83 23.31 -14.27
CA ALA A 124 19.63 24.05 -13.96
C ALA A 124 19.67 25.45 -14.58
N ALA A 125 18.85 25.69 -15.60
CA ALA A 125 18.44 27.05 -15.97
C ALA A 125 17.26 27.49 -15.09
N PRO A 126 17.07 28.78 -14.84
CA PRO A 126 15.94 29.26 -14.05
C PRO A 126 14.61 28.76 -14.63
N GLY A 127 13.84 28.01 -13.83
CA GLY A 127 12.53 27.48 -14.23
C GLY A 127 12.55 26.15 -14.98
N VAL A 128 13.72 25.59 -15.31
CA VAL A 128 13.85 24.31 -16.02
C VAL A 128 14.22 23.21 -15.02
N SER A 129 13.43 22.15 -14.98
CA SER A 129 13.74 20.96 -14.17
C SER A 129 14.90 20.17 -14.78
N THR A 130 15.88 19.83 -13.94
CA THR A 130 17.00 18.95 -14.33
C THR A 130 16.70 17.47 -14.10
N SER A 131 15.50 17.12 -13.60
CA SER A 131 15.10 15.73 -13.43
C SER A 131 15.02 15.05 -14.81
N PRO A 132 15.54 13.84 -15.01
CA PRO A 132 15.33 13.09 -16.24
C PRO A 132 13.90 12.53 -16.33
N PHE A 133 13.15 12.58 -15.26
CA PHE A 133 11.79 12.06 -15.20
C PHE A 133 10.79 13.17 -15.55
N ALA A 134 9.95 12.89 -16.54
CA ALA A 134 8.87 13.76 -16.98
C ALA A 134 7.51 13.08 -16.81
N ALA A 135 6.55 13.80 -16.23
CA ALA A 135 5.20 13.30 -16.03
C ALA A 135 4.32 13.59 -17.25
N PHE A 136 3.37 12.68 -17.51
CA PHE A 136 2.35 12.87 -18.53
C PHE A 136 0.99 12.32 -18.09
N GLY A 137 -0.07 12.80 -18.76
CA GLY A 137 -1.42 12.31 -18.63
C GLY A 137 -2.10 12.23 -19.98
N ILE A 138 -2.97 11.25 -20.13
CA ILE A 138 -3.78 11.01 -21.33
C ILE A 138 -5.18 10.67 -20.86
N TYR A 139 -6.18 11.29 -21.44
CA TYR A 139 -7.58 11.01 -21.19
C TYR A 139 -8.32 10.82 -22.52
N ASP A 140 -9.11 9.76 -22.62
CA ASP A 140 -9.99 9.53 -23.78
C ASP A 140 -11.28 10.34 -23.57
N GLU A 141 -11.49 11.37 -24.39
CA GLU A 141 -12.65 12.27 -24.32
C GLU A 141 -13.85 11.77 -25.14
N THR A 142 -13.84 10.54 -25.64
CA THR A 142 -14.93 10.00 -26.47
C THR A 142 -16.28 10.14 -25.77
N GLY A 143 -17.18 10.92 -26.33
CA GLY A 143 -18.51 11.21 -25.77
C GLY A 143 -18.52 12.12 -24.54
N LYS A 144 -17.36 12.61 -24.08
CA LYS A 144 -17.20 13.43 -22.87
C LYS A 144 -16.18 14.56 -23.07
N ALA A 145 -16.31 15.27 -24.18
CA ALA A 145 -15.48 16.43 -24.45
C ALA A 145 -15.56 17.45 -23.28
N ASP A 146 -14.45 18.13 -23.03
CA ASP A 146 -14.30 19.20 -22.03
C ASP A 146 -14.38 18.76 -20.55
N VAL A 147 -14.54 17.47 -20.22
CA VAL A 147 -14.59 17.02 -18.81
C VAL A 147 -13.30 17.39 -18.08
N VAL A 148 -12.13 17.13 -18.67
CA VAL A 148 -10.84 17.45 -18.04
C VAL A 148 -10.64 18.95 -17.92
N GLU A 149 -11.04 19.73 -18.93
CA GLU A 149 -10.97 21.20 -18.86
C GLU A 149 -11.86 21.77 -17.75
N LYS A 150 -13.07 21.22 -17.57
CA LYS A 150 -13.96 21.59 -16.45
C LYS A 150 -13.34 21.27 -15.10
N LEU A 151 -12.79 20.06 -14.93
CA LEU A 151 -12.09 19.65 -13.69
C LEU A 151 -10.91 20.58 -13.39
N GLU A 152 -10.16 20.96 -14.40
CA GLU A 152 -9.06 21.89 -14.24
C GLU A 152 -9.52 23.33 -13.95
N ALA A 153 -10.57 23.79 -14.59
CA ALA A 153 -11.14 25.12 -14.34
C ALA A 153 -11.61 25.23 -12.88
N GLN A 154 -12.29 24.20 -12.38
CA GLN A 154 -12.73 24.13 -10.98
C GLN A 154 -11.53 24.07 -10.01
N SER A 155 -10.49 23.27 -10.31
CA SER A 155 -9.26 23.22 -9.50
C SER A 155 -8.55 24.57 -9.45
N ARG A 156 -8.61 25.36 -10.53
CA ARG A 156 -8.02 26.71 -10.61
C ARG A 156 -8.82 27.77 -9.87
N ALA A 157 -10.14 27.63 -9.81
CA ALA A 157 -11.01 28.61 -9.14
C ALA A 157 -10.63 28.84 -7.66
N GLY A 158 -9.99 27.85 -7.02
CA GLY A 158 -9.46 27.96 -5.66
C GLY A 158 -8.01 28.46 -5.56
N SER A 159 -7.30 28.66 -6.70
CA SER A 159 -5.90 29.06 -6.70
C SER A 159 -5.74 30.57 -6.93
N LYS A 160 -4.92 31.22 -6.07
CA LYS A 160 -4.55 32.64 -6.26
C LYS A 160 -3.40 32.85 -7.25
N THR A 161 -2.90 31.78 -7.88
CA THR A 161 -1.76 31.86 -8.80
C THR A 161 -2.23 32.24 -10.19
N THR A 162 -1.71 33.33 -10.71
CA THR A 162 -1.95 33.75 -12.11
C THR A 162 -1.29 32.74 -13.05
N VAL A 163 -2.04 32.24 -14.03
CA VAL A 163 -1.56 31.33 -15.07
C VAL A 163 -1.44 32.11 -16.38
N GLU A 164 -0.23 32.19 -16.89
CA GLU A 164 0.03 32.71 -18.24
C GLU A 164 -0.18 31.56 -19.24
N VAL A 165 -0.89 31.86 -20.34
CA VAL A 165 -1.21 30.88 -21.38
C VAL A 165 -0.69 31.36 -22.72
N THR A 166 0.16 30.55 -23.36
CA THR A 166 0.61 30.75 -24.75
C THR A 166 0.31 29.52 -25.56
N LYS A 167 0.34 29.62 -26.90
CA LYS A 167 0.07 28.48 -27.80
C LYS A 167 1.09 28.44 -28.93
N TYR A 168 1.39 27.22 -29.37
CA TYR A 168 2.12 26.99 -30.61
C TYR A 168 1.59 25.76 -31.34
N ASP A 169 1.80 25.70 -32.64
CA ASP A 169 1.36 24.58 -33.46
C ASP A 169 2.48 23.57 -33.64
N PHE A 170 2.14 22.29 -33.47
CA PHE A 170 3.05 21.16 -33.71
C PHE A 170 2.31 20.00 -34.38
N SER A 171 2.81 19.54 -35.52
CA SER A 171 2.23 18.44 -36.30
C SER A 171 0.70 18.58 -36.52
N GLY A 172 0.22 19.81 -36.69
CA GLY A 172 -1.19 20.14 -36.90
C GLY A 172 -2.07 20.05 -35.65
N ALA A 173 -1.52 19.94 -34.43
CA ALA A 173 -2.19 20.15 -33.17
C ALA A 173 -1.76 21.47 -32.55
N SER A 174 -2.68 22.19 -31.92
CA SER A 174 -2.35 23.38 -31.13
C SER A 174 -1.96 22.95 -29.72
N ILE A 175 -0.74 23.24 -29.33
CA ILE A 175 -0.23 22.95 -27.99
C ILE A 175 -0.33 24.20 -27.13
N GLU A 176 -1.06 24.09 -26.04
CA GLU A 176 -1.19 25.13 -25.02
C GLU A 176 -0.08 24.97 -23.98
N VAL A 177 0.66 26.05 -23.74
CA VAL A 177 1.68 26.15 -22.70
C VAL A 177 1.14 26.98 -21.55
N ARG A 178 1.09 26.44 -20.37
CA ARG A 178 0.61 27.11 -19.15
C ARG A 178 1.75 27.29 -18.18
N THR A 179 1.98 28.52 -17.80
CA THR A 179 3.03 28.91 -16.85
C THR A 179 2.39 29.44 -15.57
N ALA A 180 2.62 28.78 -14.45
CA ALA A 180 2.16 29.17 -13.12
C ALA A 180 3.38 29.35 -12.19
N GLY A 181 3.86 30.57 -12.10
CA GLY A 181 5.11 30.88 -11.39
C GLY A 181 6.32 30.18 -12.05
N LYS A 182 6.89 29.18 -11.38
CA LYS A 182 8.02 28.40 -11.92
C LYS A 182 7.59 27.07 -12.58
N GLN A 183 6.32 26.75 -12.55
CA GLN A 183 5.82 25.50 -13.13
C GLN A 183 5.30 25.75 -14.54
N VAL A 184 5.76 24.93 -15.48
CA VAL A 184 5.30 24.92 -16.86
C VAL A 184 4.61 23.59 -17.13
N SER A 185 3.48 23.61 -17.80
CA SER A 185 2.79 22.41 -18.27
C SER A 185 2.29 22.62 -19.70
N TYR A 186 2.21 21.53 -20.43
CA TYR A 186 1.83 21.50 -21.84
C TYR A 186 0.57 20.68 -22.00
N ARG A 187 -0.32 21.08 -22.90
CA ARG A 187 -1.61 20.45 -23.18
C ARG A 187 -1.93 20.47 -24.67
N ALA A 188 -2.59 19.43 -25.11
CA ALA A 188 -3.03 19.33 -26.51
C ALA A 188 -4.22 18.40 -26.64
N HIS A 189 -5.02 18.62 -27.69
CA HIS A 189 -5.99 17.62 -28.16
C HIS A 189 -5.43 16.92 -29.40
N ALA A 190 -5.50 15.59 -29.41
CA ALA A 190 -5.09 14.75 -30.54
C ALA A 190 -6.20 13.72 -30.84
N GLY A 191 -7.06 14.01 -31.82
CA GLY A 191 -8.29 13.25 -32.04
C GLY A 191 -9.22 13.35 -30.82
N ASN A 192 -9.60 12.21 -30.25
CA ASN A 192 -10.45 12.13 -29.06
C ASN A 192 -9.65 12.12 -27.74
N TYR A 193 -8.37 12.42 -27.78
CA TYR A 193 -7.52 12.34 -26.59
C TYR A 193 -7.11 13.73 -26.12
N TYR A 194 -7.27 13.97 -24.83
CA TYR A 194 -6.68 15.09 -24.12
C TYR A 194 -5.32 14.65 -23.55
N LEU A 195 -4.28 15.38 -23.92
CA LEU A 195 -2.89 15.08 -23.60
C LEU A 195 -2.33 16.15 -22.67
N MET A 196 -1.58 15.74 -21.67
CA MET A 196 -0.87 16.61 -20.72
C MET A 196 0.57 16.15 -20.54
N ALA A 197 1.50 17.09 -20.38
CA ALA A 197 2.85 16.80 -19.95
C ALA A 197 3.48 17.97 -19.21
N ASP A 198 4.51 17.71 -18.42
CA ASP A 198 5.31 18.74 -17.75
C ASP A 198 6.53 19.17 -18.60
N ARG A 199 6.68 18.57 -19.80
CA ARG A 199 7.78 18.84 -20.74
C ARG A 199 7.33 18.96 -22.17
N LYS A 200 8.00 19.88 -22.90
CA LYS A 200 7.73 20.13 -24.32
C LYS A 200 7.94 18.89 -25.18
N GLN A 201 9.07 18.22 -25.05
CA GLN A 201 9.40 17.03 -25.86
C GLN A 201 8.40 15.90 -25.63
N VAL A 202 7.93 15.74 -24.40
CA VAL A 202 6.98 14.67 -24.05
C VAL A 202 5.61 14.95 -24.65
N ILE A 203 5.10 16.19 -24.59
CA ILE A 203 3.81 16.49 -25.24
C ILE A 203 3.89 16.37 -26.77
N GLU A 204 5.00 16.74 -27.39
CA GLU A 204 5.22 16.59 -28.83
C GLU A 204 5.28 15.12 -29.26
N ASP A 205 5.95 14.25 -28.50
CA ASP A 205 5.94 12.79 -28.72
C ASP A 205 4.51 12.22 -28.56
N LEU A 206 3.78 12.61 -27.52
CA LEU A 206 2.39 12.18 -27.33
C LEU A 206 1.50 12.62 -28.49
N VAL A 207 1.58 13.89 -28.93
CA VAL A 207 0.81 14.38 -30.08
C VAL A 207 1.10 13.55 -31.33
N THR A 208 2.39 13.25 -31.59
CA THR A 208 2.80 12.42 -32.73
C THR A 208 2.20 11.02 -32.66
N ARG A 209 2.24 10.38 -31.49
CA ARG A 209 1.75 9.01 -31.28
C ARG A 209 0.21 8.90 -31.30
N PHE A 210 -0.48 9.90 -30.80
CA PHE A 210 -1.94 9.85 -30.68
C PHE A 210 -2.67 10.43 -31.89
N ARG A 211 -2.00 11.21 -32.76
CA ARG A 211 -2.57 11.64 -34.05
C ARG A 211 -2.35 10.64 -35.17
N SER A 212 -1.35 9.79 -35.09
CA SER A 212 -1.17 8.74 -36.10
C SER A 212 -2.34 7.76 -36.08
N ALA A 213 -2.89 7.46 -37.23
CA ALA A 213 -3.89 6.39 -37.37
C ALA A 213 -3.23 5.01 -37.11
N ASP A 214 -1.96 4.88 -37.47
CA ASP A 214 -1.19 3.65 -37.29
C ASP A 214 -0.64 3.55 -35.87
N ARG A 215 -0.46 2.31 -35.41
CA ARG A 215 0.26 2.06 -34.17
C ARG A 215 1.70 2.53 -34.31
N PRO A 216 2.27 3.17 -33.26
CA PRO A 216 3.68 3.52 -33.27
C PRO A 216 4.55 2.27 -33.48
N ALA A 217 5.63 2.39 -34.24
CA ALA A 217 6.56 1.30 -34.51
C ALA A 217 7.21 0.75 -33.22
N THR A 218 7.27 1.58 -32.17
CA THR A 218 7.81 1.22 -30.85
C THR A 218 6.91 1.75 -29.74
N SER A 219 6.62 0.90 -28.76
CA SER A 219 5.85 1.27 -27.55
C SER A 219 6.33 0.47 -26.35
N ILE A 220 5.93 0.91 -25.14
CA ILE A 220 6.20 0.14 -23.91
C ILE A 220 5.54 -1.23 -23.96
N ALA A 221 4.38 -1.36 -24.61
CA ALA A 221 3.66 -2.62 -24.76
C ALA A 221 4.45 -3.70 -25.53
N GLN A 222 5.52 -3.33 -26.22
CA GLN A 222 6.43 -4.25 -26.92
C GLN A 222 7.66 -4.62 -26.08
N SER A 223 7.82 -4.06 -24.88
CA SER A 223 8.95 -4.37 -24.02
C SER A 223 8.77 -5.72 -23.31
N ALA A 224 9.89 -6.41 -23.09
CA ALA A 224 9.90 -7.68 -22.38
C ALA A 224 9.39 -7.54 -20.93
N GLU A 225 9.63 -6.39 -20.32
CA GLU A 225 9.16 -6.05 -18.97
C GLU A 225 7.63 -5.94 -18.91
N TYR A 226 7.04 -5.26 -19.90
CA TYR A 226 5.58 -5.14 -19.99
C TYR A 226 4.93 -6.50 -20.26
N ASP A 227 5.47 -7.29 -21.20
CA ASP A 227 4.99 -8.64 -21.49
C ASP A 227 5.04 -9.55 -20.25
N ARG A 228 6.13 -9.46 -19.46
CA ARG A 228 6.24 -10.20 -18.20
C ARG A 228 5.18 -9.77 -17.18
N MET A 229 4.94 -8.46 -17.03
CA MET A 229 3.85 -7.94 -16.20
C MET A 229 2.50 -8.46 -16.68
N HIS A 230 2.21 -8.30 -17.96
CA HIS A 230 0.90 -8.59 -18.55
C HIS A 230 0.52 -10.08 -18.46
N LYS A 231 1.50 -10.98 -18.56
CA LYS A 231 1.31 -12.41 -18.30
C LYS A 231 0.83 -12.71 -16.87
N TYR A 232 1.23 -11.88 -15.90
CA TYR A 232 0.81 -12.03 -14.52
C TYR A 232 -0.53 -11.34 -14.23
N VAL A 233 -0.68 -10.07 -14.61
CA VAL A 233 -1.88 -9.28 -14.26
C VAL A 233 -3.11 -9.63 -15.11
N GLY A 234 -2.92 -10.15 -16.33
CA GLY A 234 -4.00 -10.47 -17.28
C GLY A 234 -4.41 -9.28 -18.13
N ALA A 235 -5.19 -9.56 -19.19
CA ALA A 235 -5.59 -8.57 -20.19
C ALA A 235 -6.83 -7.74 -19.80
N ASP A 236 -7.63 -8.20 -18.84
CA ASP A 236 -8.96 -7.66 -18.55
C ASP A 236 -8.97 -6.85 -17.21
N ALA A 237 -7.85 -6.24 -16.86
CA ALA A 237 -7.78 -5.43 -15.66
C ALA A 237 -8.54 -4.10 -15.83
N ALA A 238 -9.34 -3.71 -14.85
CA ALA A 238 -9.95 -2.38 -14.82
C ALA A 238 -8.91 -1.29 -14.55
N LEU A 239 -7.91 -1.61 -13.73
CA LEU A 239 -6.75 -0.77 -13.46
C LEU A 239 -5.47 -1.59 -13.65
N GLU A 240 -4.50 -1.02 -14.34
CA GLU A 240 -3.16 -1.58 -14.48
C GLU A 240 -2.12 -0.62 -13.91
N ILE A 241 -1.13 -1.16 -13.24
CA ILE A 241 0.03 -0.42 -12.72
C ILE A 241 1.29 -1.11 -13.24
N PHE A 242 2.13 -0.33 -13.87
CA PHE A 242 3.44 -0.78 -14.34
C PHE A 242 4.52 0.15 -13.80
N GLY A 243 5.62 -0.44 -13.37
CA GLY A 243 6.84 0.28 -13.05
C GLY A 243 8.05 -0.56 -13.43
N ARG A 244 9.08 0.09 -13.93
CA ARG A 244 10.41 -0.51 -14.09
C ARG A 244 11.44 0.38 -13.43
N ILE A 245 12.47 -0.24 -12.88
CA ILE A 245 13.61 0.50 -12.34
C ILE A 245 14.57 0.73 -13.51
N PRO A 246 14.71 1.97 -13.98
CA PRO A 246 15.62 2.27 -15.08
C PRO A 246 17.06 2.07 -14.61
N ASP A 247 17.96 1.84 -15.57
CA ASP A 247 19.39 1.77 -15.28
C ASP A 247 19.84 3.02 -14.51
N SER A 248 20.59 2.80 -13.45
CA SER A 248 21.06 3.88 -12.57
C SER A 248 21.93 4.93 -13.29
N SER A 249 22.54 4.58 -14.41
CA SER A 249 23.27 5.53 -15.27
C SER A 249 22.36 6.61 -15.87
N THR A 250 21.05 6.34 -15.97
CA THR A 250 20.04 7.29 -16.47
C THR A 250 19.52 8.23 -15.38
N TRP A 251 19.85 7.97 -14.10
CA TRP A 251 19.44 8.80 -12.99
C TRP A 251 20.29 10.05 -12.93
N ASN A 252 19.88 11.12 -13.56
CA ASN A 252 20.57 12.40 -13.52
C ASN A 252 20.43 13.05 -12.10
N LEU A 253 21.06 12.41 -11.11
CA LEU A 253 20.98 12.82 -9.72
C LEU A 253 21.91 14.04 -9.47
N PRO A 254 21.48 14.99 -8.63
CA PRO A 254 22.37 16.07 -8.17
C PRO A 254 23.62 15.47 -7.52
N GLU A 255 24.82 15.93 -7.95
CA GLU A 255 26.12 15.40 -7.49
C GLU A 255 26.21 15.21 -5.97
N LYS A 256 25.66 16.16 -5.22
CA LYS A 256 25.65 16.14 -3.75
C LYS A 256 25.01 14.89 -3.15
N ASN A 257 24.00 14.33 -3.81
CA ASN A 257 23.20 13.20 -3.28
C ASN A 257 23.39 11.92 -4.11
N ALA A 258 23.96 12.04 -5.32
CA ALA A 258 24.09 10.95 -6.26
C ALA A 258 24.78 9.72 -5.64
N LYS A 259 25.93 9.95 -4.99
CA LYS A 259 26.71 8.88 -4.36
C LYS A 259 25.92 8.14 -3.28
N GLN A 260 25.21 8.86 -2.42
CA GLN A 260 24.42 8.25 -1.32
C GLN A 260 23.21 7.47 -1.85
N ILE A 261 22.49 8.05 -2.82
CA ILE A 261 21.32 7.38 -3.43
C ILE A 261 21.76 6.13 -4.17
N MET A 262 22.88 6.19 -4.92
CA MET A 262 23.43 5.04 -5.65
C MET A 262 23.92 3.94 -4.70
N GLN A 263 24.57 4.32 -3.59
CA GLN A 263 24.97 3.36 -2.57
C GLN A 263 23.76 2.69 -1.93
N LEU A 264 22.74 3.47 -1.55
CA LEU A 264 21.50 2.93 -0.99
C LEU A 264 20.79 1.99 -1.98
N ALA A 265 20.68 2.37 -3.25
CA ALA A 265 20.09 1.52 -4.27
C ALA A 265 20.83 0.18 -4.40
N LYS A 266 22.18 0.22 -4.38
CA LYS A 266 23.02 -0.96 -4.39
C LYS A 266 22.87 -1.82 -3.13
N SER A 267 22.85 -1.20 -1.94
CA SER A 267 22.66 -1.92 -0.67
C SER A 267 21.31 -2.61 -0.58
N LEU A 268 20.28 -2.00 -1.16
CA LEU A 268 18.94 -2.58 -1.27
C LEU A 268 18.80 -3.56 -2.44
N HIS A 269 19.85 -3.72 -3.24
CA HIS A 269 19.85 -4.53 -4.47
C HIS A 269 18.70 -4.19 -5.42
N LEU A 270 18.40 -2.89 -5.60
CA LEU A 270 17.32 -2.44 -6.48
C LEU A 270 17.58 -2.79 -7.95
N GLU A 271 18.85 -2.99 -8.35
CA GLU A 271 19.23 -3.45 -9.69
C GLU A 271 18.68 -4.85 -10.03
N LYS A 272 18.27 -5.62 -9.02
CA LYS A 272 17.65 -6.94 -9.19
C LYS A 272 16.14 -6.87 -9.41
N ILE A 273 15.52 -5.73 -9.13
CA ILE A 273 14.11 -5.50 -9.38
C ILE A 273 13.97 -4.95 -10.79
N HIS A 274 13.26 -5.69 -11.65
CA HIS A 274 13.06 -5.28 -13.04
C HIS A 274 11.71 -4.63 -13.25
N VAL A 275 10.64 -5.20 -12.64
CA VAL A 275 9.27 -4.77 -12.86
C VAL A 275 8.51 -4.71 -11.53
N LEU A 276 7.73 -3.65 -11.39
CA LEU A 276 6.64 -3.53 -10.43
C LEU A 276 5.33 -3.65 -11.21
N ALA A 277 4.47 -4.57 -10.83
CA ALA A 277 3.21 -4.83 -11.49
C ALA A 277 2.05 -4.72 -10.52
N GLY A 278 0.90 -4.24 -11.00
CA GLY A 278 -0.34 -4.24 -10.25
C GLY A 278 -1.54 -4.27 -11.18
N ALA A 279 -2.64 -4.88 -10.73
CA ALA A 279 -3.91 -4.87 -11.42
C ALA A 279 -5.08 -4.94 -10.45
N LEU A 280 -6.18 -4.29 -10.81
CA LEU A 280 -7.46 -4.39 -10.15
C LEU A 280 -8.46 -5.00 -11.13
N ASN A 281 -9.14 -6.06 -10.70
CA ASN A 281 -10.16 -6.74 -11.47
C ASN A 281 -11.45 -6.86 -10.64
N PHE A 282 -12.60 -6.76 -11.30
CA PHE A 282 -13.90 -7.03 -10.70
C PHE A 282 -14.38 -8.42 -11.15
N GLU A 283 -14.23 -9.41 -10.27
CA GLU A 283 -14.45 -10.83 -10.58
C GLU A 283 -15.71 -11.36 -9.88
N GLY A 284 -16.88 -11.25 -10.52
CA GLY A 284 -18.15 -11.64 -9.92
C GLY A 284 -18.47 -10.81 -8.68
N GLU A 285 -18.63 -11.45 -7.51
CA GLU A 285 -18.91 -10.77 -6.23
C GLU A 285 -17.66 -10.12 -5.63
N ALA A 286 -16.47 -10.64 -5.96
CA ALA A 286 -15.21 -10.19 -5.37
C ALA A 286 -14.48 -9.15 -6.23
N THR A 287 -13.82 -8.22 -5.59
CA THR A 287 -12.81 -7.36 -6.20
C THR A 287 -11.45 -7.98 -5.90
N ARG A 288 -10.64 -8.16 -6.95
CA ARG A 288 -9.29 -8.71 -6.86
C ARG A 288 -8.25 -7.66 -7.17
N PHE A 289 -7.30 -7.49 -6.27
CA PHE A 289 -6.08 -6.74 -6.51
C PHE A 289 -4.89 -7.69 -6.61
N ARG A 290 -4.13 -7.62 -7.69
CA ARG A 290 -2.87 -8.33 -7.89
C ARG A 290 -1.70 -7.38 -7.83
N GLY A 291 -0.59 -7.84 -7.28
CA GLY A 291 0.66 -7.12 -7.30
C GLY A 291 1.85 -8.06 -7.46
N ALA A 292 2.90 -7.60 -8.12
CA ALA A 292 4.14 -8.35 -8.22
C ALA A 292 5.36 -7.42 -8.22
N VAL A 293 6.42 -7.91 -7.61
CA VAL A 293 7.78 -7.39 -7.75
C VAL A 293 8.58 -8.45 -8.46
N LEU A 294 8.84 -8.24 -9.76
CA LEU A 294 9.51 -9.21 -10.62
C LEU A 294 10.98 -8.86 -10.74
N GLY A 295 11.84 -9.86 -10.69
CA GLY A 295 13.27 -9.64 -10.77
C GLY A 295 14.09 -10.91 -10.58
N ASP A 296 15.36 -10.72 -10.35
CA ASP A 296 16.28 -11.82 -10.00
C ASP A 296 16.14 -12.15 -8.51
N THR A 297 15.50 -13.28 -8.22
CA THR A 297 15.20 -13.74 -6.85
C THR A 297 16.34 -14.53 -6.20
N SER A 298 17.58 -14.39 -6.67
CA SER A 298 18.72 -14.94 -5.95
C SER A 298 18.68 -14.46 -4.48
N PRO A 299 19.14 -15.29 -3.49
CA PRO A 299 18.94 -15.02 -2.08
C PRO A 299 19.79 -13.85 -1.58
N THR A 300 19.46 -12.64 -2.00
CA THR A 300 20.13 -11.41 -1.59
C THR A 300 19.16 -10.23 -1.67
N GLY A 301 19.32 -9.26 -0.78
CA GLY A 301 18.53 -8.03 -0.77
C GLY A 301 17.09 -8.24 -0.35
N LEU A 302 16.18 -7.46 -0.93
CA LEU A 302 14.76 -7.47 -0.57
C LEU A 302 14.09 -8.84 -0.79
N PHE A 303 14.53 -9.59 -1.79
CA PHE A 303 13.97 -10.93 -2.06
C PHE A 303 14.38 -11.99 -1.02
N ASP A 304 15.50 -11.81 -0.29
CA ASP A 304 15.88 -12.72 0.79
C ASP A 304 15.07 -12.50 2.07
N VAL A 305 14.60 -11.28 2.27
CA VAL A 305 13.69 -10.95 3.39
C VAL A 305 12.35 -11.68 3.25
N ALA A 306 11.87 -11.87 2.02
CA ALA A 306 10.70 -12.68 1.74
C ALA A 306 11.01 -14.16 2.00
N GLY A 307 10.42 -14.71 3.07
CA GLY A 307 10.61 -16.11 3.46
C GLY A 307 10.08 -17.10 2.43
N ALA A 308 10.45 -18.35 2.59
CA ALA A 308 10.00 -19.43 1.71
C ALA A 308 8.48 -19.62 1.76
N SER A 309 7.87 -19.98 0.61
CA SER A 309 6.46 -20.31 0.55
C SER A 309 6.21 -21.73 1.08
N GLY A 310 5.25 -21.86 2.00
CA GLY A 310 4.79 -23.13 2.59
C GLY A 310 3.33 -23.45 2.24
N ALA A 311 2.97 -24.73 2.27
CA ALA A 311 1.58 -25.16 2.06
C ALA A 311 0.72 -24.96 3.31
N THR A 312 1.33 -24.99 4.48
CA THR A 312 0.66 -24.84 5.78
C THR A 312 1.41 -23.88 6.68
N PHE A 313 0.69 -23.21 7.55
CA PHE A 313 1.26 -22.33 8.59
C PHE A 313 1.13 -23.00 9.95
N GLN A 314 2.24 -23.19 10.66
CA GLN A 314 2.27 -23.81 12.00
C GLN A 314 1.55 -22.95 13.06
N THR A 315 1.56 -21.63 12.90
CA THR A 315 0.91 -20.68 13.81
C THR A 315 -0.58 -20.48 13.50
N GLN A 316 -1.10 -21.01 12.39
CA GLN A 316 -2.49 -20.83 12.01
C GLN A 316 -3.51 -21.29 13.08
N PRO A 317 -3.33 -22.44 13.78
CA PRO A 317 -4.25 -22.83 14.84
C PRO A 317 -4.36 -21.81 15.96
N VAL A 318 -3.25 -21.13 16.30
CA VAL A 318 -3.19 -20.11 17.36
C VAL A 318 -4.13 -18.93 17.10
N ILE A 319 -4.28 -18.55 15.84
CA ILE A 319 -5.06 -17.37 15.41
C ILE A 319 -6.43 -17.74 14.80
N ALA A 320 -6.80 -19.01 14.82
CA ALA A 320 -7.91 -19.54 14.02
C ALA A 320 -9.27 -18.85 14.25
N THR A 321 -9.55 -18.38 15.46
CA THR A 321 -10.82 -17.71 15.81
C THR A 321 -10.79 -16.19 15.71
N ALA A 322 -9.69 -15.62 15.23
CA ALA A 322 -9.56 -14.18 15.16
C ALA A 322 -10.41 -13.59 14.02
N PRO A 323 -11.09 -12.46 14.24
CA PRO A 323 -11.76 -11.73 13.18
C PRO A 323 -10.79 -11.04 12.22
N VAL A 324 -9.56 -10.78 12.66
CA VAL A 324 -8.48 -10.23 11.83
C VAL A 324 -7.18 -10.96 12.16
N PHE A 325 -6.49 -11.43 11.16
CA PHE A 325 -5.19 -12.06 11.34
C PHE A 325 -4.20 -11.77 10.23
N SER A 326 -2.92 -11.93 10.53
CA SER A 326 -1.83 -11.94 9.56
C SER A 326 -0.82 -13.02 9.96
N ILE A 327 -0.39 -13.82 9.01
CA ILE A 327 0.74 -14.76 9.14
C ILE A 327 1.71 -14.43 8.02
N THR A 328 3.00 -14.39 8.33
CA THR A 328 4.04 -14.17 7.33
C THR A 328 5.28 -15.00 7.62
N HIS A 329 5.86 -15.56 6.57
CA HIS A 329 7.22 -16.10 6.60
C HIS A 329 8.17 -14.97 6.24
N MET A 330 9.01 -14.56 7.19
CA MET A 330 9.98 -13.49 7.00
C MET A 330 11.34 -13.90 7.57
N ASN A 331 12.39 -13.69 6.80
CA ASN A 331 13.76 -13.86 7.26
C ASN A 331 14.21 -12.57 8.00
N LEU A 332 13.99 -12.54 9.32
CA LEU A 332 14.33 -11.38 10.16
C LEU A 332 15.83 -11.08 10.17
N ALA A 333 16.67 -12.11 10.11
CA ALA A 333 18.11 -11.93 10.07
C ALA A 333 18.54 -11.26 8.75
N ALA A 334 17.96 -11.67 7.61
CA ALA A 334 18.20 -11.02 6.33
C ALA A 334 17.69 -9.58 6.31
N LEU A 335 16.52 -9.31 6.88
CA LEU A 335 15.99 -7.94 7.02
C LEU A 335 16.95 -7.06 7.82
N TYR A 336 17.45 -7.56 8.94
CA TYR A 336 18.41 -6.81 9.75
C TYR A 336 19.73 -6.55 8.98
N GLN A 337 20.26 -7.56 8.29
CA GLN A 337 21.46 -7.40 7.45
C GLN A 337 21.26 -6.33 6.39
N LEU A 338 20.14 -6.37 5.67
CA LEU A 338 19.79 -5.38 4.65
C LEU A 338 19.77 -3.95 5.23
N ILE A 339 19.13 -3.76 6.38
CA ILE A 339 19.09 -2.47 7.09
C ILE A 339 20.49 -2.05 7.54
N ARG A 340 21.27 -2.97 8.11
CA ARG A 340 22.63 -2.73 8.58
C ARG A 340 23.53 -2.25 7.44
N ASP A 341 23.50 -2.96 6.32
CA ASP A 341 24.33 -2.65 5.16
C ASP A 341 23.92 -1.31 4.56
N ALA A 342 22.62 -1.02 4.42
CA ALA A 342 22.13 0.27 3.98
C ALA A 342 22.55 1.44 4.89
N VAL A 343 22.51 1.25 6.22
CA VAL A 343 22.95 2.25 7.21
C VAL A 343 24.45 2.48 7.15
N ASN A 344 25.26 1.40 7.02
CA ASN A 344 26.71 1.51 6.91
C ASN A 344 27.13 2.19 5.60
N ASP A 345 26.56 1.77 4.47
CA ASP A 345 26.86 2.33 3.15
C ASP A 345 26.43 3.81 3.01
N SER A 346 25.43 4.24 3.77
CA SER A 346 25.03 5.64 3.82
C SER A 346 25.99 6.53 4.63
N ALA A 347 26.88 5.93 5.43
CA ALA A 347 27.85 6.65 6.22
C ALA A 347 29.08 7.04 5.37
N PRO A 348 29.65 8.26 5.56
CA PRO A 348 30.81 8.73 4.76
C PRO A 348 32.05 7.83 4.85
N SER A 349 32.21 7.11 5.97
CA SER A 349 33.32 6.18 6.22
C SER A 349 33.05 4.73 5.80
N GLY A 350 31.85 4.43 5.24
CA GLY A 350 31.43 3.06 4.96
C GLY A 350 31.07 2.26 6.22
N SER A 351 31.10 2.87 7.41
CA SER A 351 30.66 2.29 8.66
C SER A 351 29.99 3.33 9.54
N ASN A 352 28.91 2.94 10.24
CA ASN A 352 28.20 3.81 11.16
C ASN A 352 28.63 3.49 12.61
N PRO A 353 29.36 4.37 13.30
CA PRO A 353 29.84 4.12 14.65
C PRO A 353 28.71 3.93 15.68
N ASN A 354 27.57 4.59 15.47
CA ASN A 354 26.41 4.42 16.34
C ASN A 354 25.81 3.03 16.20
N LEU A 355 25.75 2.48 14.98
CA LEU A 355 25.28 1.12 14.74
C LEU A 355 26.23 0.09 15.37
N ALA A 356 27.54 0.23 15.18
CA ALA A 356 28.55 -0.64 15.81
C ALA A 356 28.45 -0.62 17.35
N MET A 357 28.19 0.55 17.95
CA MET A 357 27.97 0.67 19.39
C MET A 357 26.68 -0.04 19.83
N VAL A 358 25.59 0.08 19.05
CA VAL A 358 24.34 -0.65 19.32
C VAL A 358 24.54 -2.17 19.21
N GLU A 359 25.24 -2.65 18.19
CA GLU A 359 25.56 -4.07 18.01
C GLU A 359 26.41 -4.63 19.17
N ALA A 360 27.46 -3.90 19.56
CA ALA A 360 28.29 -4.29 20.71
C ALA A 360 27.49 -4.27 22.03
N GLY A 361 26.65 -3.26 22.24
CA GLY A 361 25.73 -3.17 23.37
C GLY A 361 24.76 -4.35 23.42
N ALA A 362 24.13 -4.67 22.28
CA ALA A 362 23.24 -5.81 22.17
C ALA A 362 23.95 -7.16 22.43
N GLN A 363 25.15 -7.34 21.89
CA GLN A 363 25.94 -8.55 22.13
C GLN A 363 26.30 -8.73 23.61
N ASN A 364 26.71 -7.66 24.28
CA ASN A 364 26.99 -7.68 25.70
C ASN A 364 25.76 -7.99 26.56
N PHE A 365 24.59 -7.45 26.13
CA PHE A 365 23.35 -7.58 26.88
C PHE A 365 22.65 -8.92 26.63
N LEU A 366 22.59 -9.40 25.39
CA LEU A 366 21.93 -10.64 25.00
C LEU A 366 22.84 -11.87 25.10
N GLY A 367 24.16 -11.68 25.18
CA GLY A 367 25.17 -12.76 25.10
C GLY A 367 25.31 -13.38 23.71
N MET A 368 24.74 -12.73 22.67
CA MET A 368 24.81 -13.15 21.27
C MET A 368 24.59 -11.93 20.33
N SER A 369 24.97 -12.08 19.05
CA SER A 369 24.72 -11.01 18.07
C SER A 369 23.24 -10.80 17.83
N ILE A 370 22.86 -9.61 17.31
CA ILE A 370 21.47 -9.33 16.90
C ILE A 370 21.03 -10.33 15.82
N THR A 371 21.91 -10.65 14.87
CA THR A 371 21.63 -11.62 13.79
C THR A 371 21.32 -13.01 14.36
N ASP A 372 22.13 -13.48 15.35
CA ASP A 372 21.88 -14.77 15.99
C ASP A 372 20.57 -14.77 16.77
N ALA A 373 20.27 -13.69 17.48
CA ALA A 373 19.02 -13.54 18.22
C ALA A 373 17.79 -13.57 17.29
N LEU A 374 17.87 -12.90 16.15
CA LEU A 374 16.80 -12.91 15.14
C LEU A 374 16.66 -14.27 14.42
N SER A 375 17.77 -15.01 14.27
CA SER A 375 17.77 -16.36 13.70
C SER A 375 17.10 -17.40 14.60
N LEU A 376 16.80 -17.08 15.86
CA LEU A 376 15.97 -17.92 16.73
C LEU A 376 14.50 -17.97 16.28
N PHE A 377 14.09 -17.06 15.36
CA PHE A 377 12.75 -16.96 14.79
C PHE A 377 12.81 -17.23 13.27
N PRO A 378 12.98 -18.50 12.85
CA PRO A 378 13.40 -18.85 11.48
C PRO A 378 12.28 -18.74 10.44
N GLY A 379 11.05 -18.47 10.83
CA GLY A 379 9.97 -18.66 9.87
C GLY A 379 8.76 -17.78 10.11
N GLU A 380 7.74 -18.35 10.69
CA GLU A 380 6.44 -17.72 10.79
C GLU A 380 6.38 -16.70 11.92
N ILE A 381 5.80 -15.54 11.58
CA ILE A 381 5.32 -14.56 12.54
C ILE A 381 3.83 -14.40 12.29
N ALA A 382 3.02 -14.55 13.33
CA ALA A 382 1.58 -14.37 13.27
C ALA A 382 1.12 -13.30 14.25
N SER A 383 0.12 -12.54 13.83
CA SER A 383 -0.62 -11.63 14.69
C SER A 383 -2.11 -11.81 14.49
N ALA A 384 -2.88 -11.64 15.55
CA ALA A 384 -4.33 -11.71 15.52
C ALA A 384 -4.92 -10.59 16.36
N SER A 385 -5.92 -9.91 15.81
CA SER A 385 -6.67 -8.88 16.53
C SER A 385 -8.02 -9.45 16.94
N PHE A 386 -8.28 -9.38 18.22
CA PHE A 386 -9.58 -9.63 18.83
C PHE A 386 -10.11 -8.30 19.36
N TYR A 387 -11.38 -8.25 19.68
CA TYR A 387 -11.99 -7.04 20.22
C TYR A 387 -12.78 -7.37 21.48
N SER A 388 -12.60 -6.54 22.51
CA SER A 388 -13.49 -6.58 23.67
C SER A 388 -14.88 -6.08 23.30
N ALA A 389 -15.87 -6.29 24.18
CA ALA A 389 -17.22 -5.76 24.01
C ALA A 389 -17.26 -4.24 23.83
N ASP A 390 -16.28 -3.53 24.42
CA ASP A 390 -16.13 -2.07 24.31
C ASP A 390 -15.35 -1.63 23.05
N GLY A 391 -15.06 -2.55 22.13
CA GLY A 391 -14.32 -2.25 20.88
C GLY A 391 -12.83 -2.01 21.07
N VAL A 392 -12.25 -2.34 22.23
CA VAL A 392 -10.81 -2.21 22.47
C VAL A 392 -10.10 -3.37 21.78
N PRO A 393 -9.11 -3.11 20.89
CA PRO A 393 -8.36 -4.17 20.24
C PRO A 393 -7.44 -4.89 21.25
N GLU A 394 -7.46 -6.21 21.19
CA GLU A 394 -6.60 -7.11 21.94
C GLU A 394 -5.75 -7.91 20.95
N GLN A 395 -4.42 -7.75 21.04
CA GLN A 395 -3.50 -8.36 20.10
C GLN A 395 -2.89 -9.63 20.68
N LEU A 396 -2.99 -10.71 19.92
CA LEU A 396 -2.25 -11.94 20.14
C LEU A 396 -1.13 -12.05 19.10
N TYR A 397 0.04 -12.44 19.55
CA TYR A 397 1.21 -12.68 18.68
C TYR A 397 1.69 -14.10 18.84
N ALA A 398 2.16 -14.69 17.75
CA ALA A 398 2.85 -15.96 17.76
C ALA A 398 4.02 -15.94 16.78
N ALA A 399 5.06 -16.72 17.07
CA ALA A 399 6.14 -16.94 16.12
C ALA A 399 6.68 -18.37 16.28
N THR A 400 7.10 -18.96 15.17
CA THR A 400 7.89 -20.18 15.21
C THR A 400 9.26 -19.91 15.79
N ILE A 401 9.77 -20.82 16.59
CA ILE A 401 11.07 -20.68 17.24
C ILE A 401 11.92 -21.92 17.05
N GLU A 402 13.23 -21.69 17.05
CA GLU A 402 14.26 -22.71 17.28
C GLU A 402 14.92 -22.44 18.62
N LYS A 403 15.43 -23.52 19.28
CA LYS A 403 16.17 -23.43 20.54
C LYS A 403 15.43 -22.66 21.65
N PRO A 404 14.33 -23.19 22.19
CA PRO A 404 13.46 -22.49 23.16
C PRO A 404 14.22 -21.93 24.37
N ASP A 405 15.27 -22.62 24.85
CA ASP A 405 16.13 -22.13 25.95
C ASP A 405 16.91 -20.86 25.59
N ALA A 406 17.34 -20.73 24.33
CA ALA A 406 17.98 -19.51 23.86
C ALA A 406 16.97 -18.36 23.74
N VAL A 407 15.76 -18.65 23.28
CA VAL A 407 14.65 -17.67 23.25
C VAL A 407 14.32 -17.20 24.67
N LEU A 408 14.20 -18.10 25.63
CA LEU A 408 13.97 -17.74 27.04
C LEU A 408 15.10 -16.87 27.60
N ARG A 409 16.37 -17.15 27.28
CA ARG A 409 17.50 -16.30 27.70
C ARG A 409 17.38 -14.89 27.12
N VAL A 410 17.07 -14.77 25.83
CA VAL A 410 16.84 -13.46 25.16
C VAL A 410 15.69 -12.73 25.81
N LEU A 411 14.56 -13.40 26.05
CA LEU A 411 13.40 -12.78 26.70
C LEU A 411 13.74 -12.30 28.12
N ARG A 412 14.42 -13.12 28.92
CA ARG A 412 14.85 -12.73 30.28
C ARG A 412 15.80 -11.54 30.26
N ALA A 413 16.69 -11.45 29.27
CA ALA A 413 17.52 -10.28 29.09
C ALA A 413 16.65 -9.05 28.77
N LEU A 414 15.79 -9.13 27.75
CA LEU A 414 15.01 -7.98 27.26
C LEU A 414 13.94 -7.47 28.25
N VAL A 415 13.22 -8.38 28.90
CA VAL A 415 12.04 -8.06 29.71
C VAL A 415 12.12 -8.59 31.15
N GLY A 416 13.29 -9.02 31.62
CA GLY A 416 13.45 -9.65 32.93
C GLY A 416 12.91 -8.82 34.10
N THR A 417 13.08 -7.49 34.06
CA THR A 417 12.52 -6.58 35.08
C THR A 417 11.00 -6.48 35.07
N MET A 418 10.36 -6.96 33.98
CA MET A 418 8.90 -6.98 33.83
C MET A 418 8.31 -8.35 34.16
N ILE A 419 9.13 -9.40 34.31
CA ILE A 419 8.66 -10.74 34.67
C ILE A 419 8.19 -10.70 36.11
N SER A 420 6.89 -10.85 36.32
CA SER A 420 6.26 -10.89 37.64
C SER A 420 6.05 -12.33 38.15
N ASN A 421 5.96 -13.28 37.24
CA ASN A 421 5.85 -14.70 37.52
C ASN A 421 6.44 -15.51 36.37
N GLU A 422 7.08 -16.64 36.71
CA GLU A 422 7.56 -17.63 35.76
C GLU A 422 7.18 -19.02 36.28
N ASP A 423 6.59 -19.84 35.42
CA ASP A 423 6.15 -21.20 35.75
C ASP A 423 6.42 -22.11 34.56
N THR A 424 6.61 -23.39 34.83
CA THR A 424 6.84 -24.41 33.80
C THR A 424 5.80 -25.51 33.97
N SER A 425 5.03 -25.77 32.92
CA SER A 425 4.07 -26.86 32.90
C SER A 425 4.19 -27.66 31.63
N GLY A 426 4.48 -28.96 31.78
CA GLY A 426 4.79 -29.82 30.65
C GLY A 426 6.09 -29.38 29.95
N SER A 427 6.01 -29.18 28.64
CA SER A 427 7.12 -28.71 27.80
C SER A 427 7.11 -27.18 27.58
N ALA A 428 6.19 -26.44 28.19
CA ALA A 428 6.05 -25.01 28.01
C ALA A 428 6.48 -24.21 29.23
N THR A 429 7.17 -23.10 29.04
CA THR A 429 7.48 -22.11 30.07
C THR A 429 6.57 -20.91 29.90
N TYR A 430 5.93 -20.51 31.00
CA TYR A 430 4.97 -19.38 31.05
C TYR A 430 5.58 -18.20 31.78
N LEU A 431 5.46 -17.00 31.19
CA LEU A 431 5.94 -15.76 31.77
C LEU A 431 4.77 -14.78 31.89
N ASP A 432 4.54 -14.27 33.11
CA ASP A 432 3.62 -13.16 33.34
C ASP A 432 4.44 -11.86 33.32
N LEU A 433 4.21 -11.03 32.31
CA LEU A 433 4.90 -9.75 32.16
C LEU A 433 4.02 -8.62 32.69
N ALA A 434 4.54 -7.84 33.64
CA ALA A 434 3.84 -6.67 34.20
C ALA A 434 4.61 -5.40 33.85
N TYR A 435 4.08 -4.55 33.01
CA TYR A 435 4.72 -3.29 32.62
C TYR A 435 3.92 -2.07 33.11
N PRO A 436 4.62 -1.03 33.58
CA PRO A 436 3.97 0.20 34.03
C PRO A 436 3.36 0.94 32.83
N TYR A 437 2.17 1.44 33.04
CA TYR A 437 1.48 2.26 32.05
C TYR A 437 0.77 3.42 32.76
N THR A 438 0.75 4.60 32.12
CA THR A 438 0.00 5.74 32.63
C THR A 438 -1.32 5.81 31.84
N ASP A 439 -2.41 5.72 32.57
CA ASP A 439 -3.75 5.83 32.01
C ASP A 439 -3.92 7.25 31.42
N PRO A 440 -4.13 7.39 30.11
CA PRO A 440 -4.18 8.71 29.48
C PRO A 440 -5.40 9.54 29.91
N ALA A 441 -6.48 8.90 30.34
CA ALA A 441 -7.70 9.57 30.77
C ALA A 441 -7.60 10.12 32.20
N THR A 442 -6.91 9.38 33.09
CA THR A 442 -6.87 9.71 34.54
C THR A 442 -5.49 10.14 35.02
N GLY A 443 -4.43 9.97 34.23
CA GLY A 443 -3.05 10.18 34.63
C GLY A 443 -2.55 9.14 35.66
N ALA A 444 -3.36 8.17 36.04
CA ALA A 444 -3.03 7.18 37.05
C ALA A 444 -1.98 6.18 36.54
N LYS A 445 -0.95 5.93 37.34
CA LYS A 445 -0.01 4.85 37.08
C LYS A 445 -0.66 3.51 37.38
N ARG A 446 -0.74 2.65 36.38
CA ARG A 446 -1.29 1.30 36.45
C ARG A 446 -0.29 0.28 35.93
N ARG A 447 -0.58 -1.01 36.09
CA ARG A 447 0.15 -2.10 35.44
C ARG A 447 -0.74 -2.76 34.41
N ARG A 448 -0.19 -2.99 33.22
CA ARG A 448 -0.77 -3.88 32.21
C ARG A 448 -0.01 -5.19 32.24
N PHE A 449 -0.72 -6.26 31.94
CA PHE A 449 -0.12 -7.59 31.88
C PHE A 449 -0.13 -8.09 30.46
N TYR A 450 0.93 -8.82 30.12
CA TYR A 450 1.01 -9.70 28.97
C TYR A 450 1.45 -11.07 29.46
N TYR A 451 0.94 -12.08 28.83
CA TYR A 451 1.20 -13.48 29.18
C TYR A 451 1.87 -14.12 28.01
N VAL A 452 3.03 -14.72 28.22
CA VAL A 452 3.86 -15.34 27.20
C VAL A 452 4.02 -16.81 27.52
N ALA A 453 3.88 -17.67 26.52
CA ALA A 453 4.26 -19.07 26.59
C ALA A 453 5.32 -19.40 25.57
N VAL A 454 6.37 -20.04 25.99
CA VAL A 454 7.43 -20.56 25.13
C VAL A 454 7.31 -22.09 25.14
N THR A 455 6.90 -22.64 23.99
CA THR A 455 6.82 -24.09 23.75
C THR A 455 8.05 -24.56 22.98
N PRO A 456 8.25 -25.86 22.72
CA PRO A 456 9.37 -26.31 21.91
C PRO A 456 9.47 -25.75 20.48
N LYS A 457 8.34 -25.29 19.90
CA LYS A 457 8.28 -24.86 18.50
C LYS A 457 7.73 -23.47 18.28
N VAL A 458 6.95 -22.95 19.22
CA VAL A 458 6.22 -21.70 19.04
C VAL A 458 6.28 -20.88 20.33
N ILE A 459 6.49 -19.59 20.20
CA ILE A 459 6.21 -18.61 21.26
C ILE A 459 4.85 -17.97 20.98
N VAL A 460 4.04 -17.79 22.03
CA VAL A 460 2.74 -17.11 21.95
C VAL A 460 2.69 -16.04 23.03
N ALA A 461 2.20 -14.85 22.67
CA ALA A 461 2.01 -13.74 23.62
C ALA A 461 0.60 -13.19 23.51
N ALA A 462 -0.09 -13.00 24.63
CA ALA A 462 -1.47 -12.54 24.69
C ALA A 462 -1.72 -11.60 25.88
N PRO A 463 -2.67 -10.66 25.80
CA PRO A 463 -2.98 -9.73 26.90
C PRO A 463 -3.80 -10.39 28.03
N ARG A 464 -4.32 -11.60 27.81
CA ARG A 464 -5.12 -12.34 28.81
C ARG A 464 -4.69 -13.81 28.91
N LYS A 465 -4.61 -14.35 30.14
CA LYS A 465 -4.29 -15.78 30.37
C LYS A 465 -5.27 -16.72 29.68
N ALA A 466 -6.57 -16.37 29.67
CA ALA A 466 -7.58 -17.20 29.01
C ALA A 466 -7.31 -17.31 27.50
N MET A 467 -7.00 -16.19 26.84
CA MET A 467 -6.67 -16.15 25.42
C MET A 467 -5.39 -16.96 25.10
N LEU A 468 -4.37 -16.85 25.95
CA LEU A 468 -3.15 -17.63 25.82
C LEU A 468 -3.42 -19.13 25.90
N ARG A 469 -4.20 -19.58 26.93
CA ARG A 469 -4.56 -20.99 27.11
C ARG A 469 -5.34 -21.55 25.93
N GLU A 470 -6.32 -20.80 25.48
CA GLU A 470 -7.14 -21.16 24.32
C GLU A 470 -6.29 -21.31 23.04
N ALA A 471 -5.36 -20.38 22.80
CA ALA A 471 -4.44 -20.44 21.67
C ALA A 471 -3.54 -21.69 21.73
N LEU A 472 -3.02 -22.03 22.92
CA LEU A 472 -2.19 -23.22 23.13
C LEU A 472 -2.99 -24.52 22.97
N GLN A 473 -4.23 -24.57 23.50
CA GLN A 473 -5.11 -25.74 23.32
C GLN A 473 -5.38 -26.02 21.83
N ARG A 474 -5.60 -24.98 21.02
CA ARG A 474 -5.73 -25.14 19.57
C ARG A 474 -4.45 -25.58 18.89
N LEU A 475 -3.31 -25.06 19.35
CA LEU A 475 -2.00 -25.48 18.83
C LEU A 475 -1.77 -26.98 19.07
N ASP A 476 -2.13 -27.48 20.25
CA ASP A 476 -1.99 -28.91 20.64
C ASP A 476 -3.00 -29.80 19.91
N ALA A 477 -4.23 -29.31 19.69
CA ALA A 477 -5.27 -30.03 18.92
C ALA A 477 -4.96 -30.10 17.43
N GLY A 478 -4.11 -29.21 16.92
CA GLY A 478 -3.83 -29.09 15.49
C GLY A 478 -4.99 -28.50 14.69
N ALA A 479 -4.91 -28.59 13.35
CA ALA A 479 -5.92 -28.03 12.44
C ALA A 479 -7.15 -28.95 12.25
N ALA A 480 -7.38 -29.93 13.16
CA ALA A 480 -8.37 -30.99 12.94
C ALA A 480 -9.83 -30.49 12.94
N ASP A 481 -10.15 -29.46 13.74
CA ASP A 481 -11.49 -28.91 13.81
C ASP A 481 -11.56 -27.48 13.25
N PRO A 482 -12.45 -27.20 12.27
CA PRO A 482 -12.66 -25.84 11.82
C PRO A 482 -13.14 -24.98 12.99
N PRO A 483 -12.63 -23.75 13.14
CA PRO A 483 -13.05 -22.86 14.23
C PRO A 483 -14.53 -22.48 14.07
N ALA A 484 -15.24 -22.34 15.19
CA ALA A 484 -16.63 -21.91 15.19
C ALA A 484 -16.80 -20.40 14.92
N THR A 485 -15.73 -19.62 15.02
CA THR A 485 -15.75 -18.14 14.89
C THR A 485 -14.49 -17.64 14.16
N GLY A 486 -14.52 -16.40 13.73
CA GLY A 486 -13.38 -15.75 13.09
C GLY A 486 -13.36 -15.89 11.57
N VAL A 487 -12.29 -15.39 10.94
CA VAL A 487 -12.16 -15.40 9.47
C VAL A 487 -12.19 -16.80 8.90
N LEU A 488 -11.55 -17.77 9.56
CA LEU A 488 -11.46 -19.15 9.06
C LEU A 488 -12.81 -19.89 9.11
N ALA A 489 -13.75 -19.40 9.92
CA ALA A 489 -15.12 -19.92 10.00
C ALA A 489 -16.05 -19.28 8.97
N ASP A 490 -15.64 -18.20 8.32
CA ASP A 490 -16.45 -17.51 7.34
C ASP A 490 -16.68 -18.41 6.12
N PRO A 491 -17.94 -18.61 5.66
CA PRO A 491 -18.23 -19.45 4.51
C PRO A 491 -17.48 -19.04 3.23
N GLN A 492 -17.19 -17.75 3.08
CA GLN A 492 -16.50 -17.22 1.91
C GLN A 492 -14.97 -17.44 1.98
N TYR A 493 -14.43 -17.70 3.18
CA TYR A 493 -12.99 -17.93 3.36
C TYR A 493 -12.47 -19.07 2.49
N ALA A 494 -13.12 -20.23 2.54
CA ALA A 494 -12.69 -21.40 1.77
C ALA A 494 -12.73 -21.14 0.26
N GLN A 495 -13.74 -20.43 -0.22
CA GLN A 495 -13.87 -20.03 -1.62
C GLN A 495 -12.73 -19.08 -2.03
N LEU A 496 -12.46 -18.05 -1.25
CA LEU A 496 -11.38 -17.10 -1.56
C LEU A 496 -10.00 -17.74 -1.40
N ARG A 497 -9.81 -18.59 -0.38
CA ARG A 497 -8.55 -19.33 -0.16
C ARG A 497 -8.20 -20.23 -1.34
N SER A 498 -9.20 -20.87 -1.97
CA SER A 498 -8.99 -21.72 -3.15
C SER A 498 -8.53 -20.95 -4.40
N ARG A 499 -8.75 -19.64 -4.46
CA ARG A 499 -8.27 -18.77 -5.55
C ARG A 499 -6.81 -18.34 -5.37
N LEU A 500 -6.26 -18.42 -4.15
CA LEU A 500 -4.86 -18.18 -3.86
C LEU A 500 -4.03 -19.44 -4.14
N PRO A 501 -2.73 -19.32 -4.44
CA PRO A 501 -1.84 -20.47 -4.56
C PRO A 501 -1.87 -21.34 -3.30
N GLU A 502 -1.61 -22.63 -3.47
CA GLU A 502 -1.50 -23.58 -2.36
C GLU A 502 -0.38 -23.16 -1.40
N LYS A 503 0.80 -22.85 -1.96
CA LYS A 503 1.97 -22.42 -1.19
C LYS A 503 2.02 -20.91 -1.10
N LEU A 504 2.04 -20.39 0.12
CA LEU A 504 2.10 -18.97 0.44
C LEU A 504 3.28 -18.68 1.36
N SER A 505 3.87 -17.50 1.22
CA SER A 505 4.81 -16.92 2.19
C SER A 505 4.08 -16.06 3.23
N GLY A 506 2.84 -15.68 2.97
CA GLY A 506 2.00 -14.98 3.94
C GLY A 506 0.54 -15.02 3.58
N LEU A 507 -0.28 -14.89 4.61
CA LEU A 507 -1.74 -14.89 4.53
C LEU A 507 -2.30 -13.89 5.53
N THR A 508 -3.16 -13.00 5.07
CA THR A 508 -3.86 -12.02 5.91
C THR A 508 -5.34 -12.10 5.63
N GLY A 509 -6.15 -12.12 6.67
CA GLY A 509 -7.60 -12.18 6.55
C GLY A 509 -8.30 -11.28 7.55
N ALA A 510 -9.45 -10.72 7.16
CA ALA A 510 -10.34 -9.99 8.03
C ALA A 510 -11.80 -10.29 7.67
N SER A 511 -12.61 -10.66 8.67
CA SER A 511 -14.07 -10.78 8.56
C SER A 511 -14.71 -9.57 9.22
N ILE A 512 -15.41 -8.77 8.45
CA ILE A 512 -16.03 -7.53 8.92
C ILE A 512 -17.13 -7.82 9.94
N SER A 513 -17.87 -8.91 9.77
CA SER A 513 -18.90 -9.34 10.72
C SER A 513 -18.37 -9.65 12.12
N GLY A 514 -17.10 -10.04 12.24
CA GLY A 514 -16.44 -10.30 13.53
C GLY A 514 -15.87 -9.05 14.21
N ILE A 515 -15.96 -7.87 13.59
CA ILE A 515 -15.41 -6.62 14.09
C ILE A 515 -16.53 -5.76 14.67
N PRO A 516 -16.52 -5.39 15.96
CA PRO A 516 -17.54 -4.53 16.58
C PRO A 516 -17.33 -3.06 16.18
N LEU A 517 -17.59 -2.75 14.90
CA LEU A 517 -17.26 -1.47 14.27
C LEU A 517 -17.84 -0.26 15.03
N ASP A 518 -19.10 -0.34 15.50
CA ASP A 518 -19.74 0.75 16.27
C ASP A 518 -19.03 1.01 17.61
N SER A 519 -18.60 -0.06 18.28
CA SER A 519 -17.85 0.06 19.54
C SER A 519 -16.46 0.66 19.30
N ILE A 520 -15.82 0.32 18.18
CA ILE A 520 -14.53 0.89 17.78
C ILE A 520 -14.66 2.39 17.50
N LEU A 521 -15.69 2.82 16.78
CA LEU A 521 -15.92 4.25 16.51
C LEU A 521 -16.14 5.02 17.80
N LYS A 522 -17.01 4.54 18.69
CA LYS A 522 -17.24 5.15 20.00
C LYS A 522 -15.96 5.23 20.82
N ASN A 523 -15.12 4.21 20.77
CA ASN A 523 -13.82 4.20 21.45
C ASN A 523 -12.87 5.26 20.87
N ILE A 524 -12.77 5.37 19.54
CA ILE A 524 -11.96 6.41 18.88
C ILE A 524 -12.45 7.82 19.27
N GLU A 525 -13.75 8.07 19.21
CA GLU A 525 -14.34 9.36 19.61
C GLU A 525 -14.04 9.69 21.08
N SER A 526 -14.19 8.71 21.98
CA SER A 526 -13.92 8.88 23.41
C SER A 526 -12.45 9.13 23.72
N GLN A 527 -11.52 8.50 23.01
CA GLN A 527 -10.07 8.71 23.18
C GLN A 527 -9.61 10.05 22.58
N ALA A 528 -10.26 10.51 21.54
CA ALA A 528 -9.94 11.79 20.91
C ALA A 528 -10.49 13.00 21.72
N ALA A 529 -11.54 12.81 22.48
CA ALA A 529 -12.17 13.87 23.29
C ALA A 529 -11.22 14.53 24.31
N PRO A 530 -10.42 13.78 25.12
CA PRO A 530 -9.46 14.39 26.06
C PRO A 530 -8.23 14.99 25.39
N ALA A 531 -7.86 14.52 24.20
CA ALA A 531 -6.73 15.05 23.42
C ALA A 531 -7.08 16.37 22.74
N ALA A 532 -8.35 16.69 22.60
CA ALA A 532 -8.83 17.97 22.12
C ALA A 532 -8.53 19.06 23.17
N ASN A 533 -7.48 19.85 22.95
CA ASN A 533 -7.16 20.96 23.84
C ASN A 533 -8.11 22.12 23.54
N PRO A 534 -9.08 22.45 24.42
CA PRO A 534 -10.06 23.51 24.16
C PRO A 534 -9.39 24.88 23.99
N SER A 535 -8.18 25.07 24.54
CA SER A 535 -7.41 26.32 24.37
C SER A 535 -6.87 26.52 22.95
N ASN A 536 -6.73 25.46 22.14
CA ASN A 536 -6.27 25.54 20.76
C ASN A 536 -7.41 25.44 19.73
N GLY A 537 -8.68 25.41 20.17
CA GLY A 537 -9.83 25.29 19.29
C GLY A 537 -9.93 23.93 18.58
N GLN A 538 -9.13 22.94 18.97
CA GLN A 538 -9.20 21.59 18.42
C GLN A 538 -10.41 20.86 18.98
N LYS A 539 -11.39 20.59 18.12
CA LYS A 539 -12.53 19.72 18.42
C LYS A 539 -12.15 18.25 18.19
N PRO A 540 -12.75 17.31 18.95
CA PRO A 540 -12.64 15.88 18.64
C PRO A 540 -13.05 15.62 17.18
N PRO A 541 -12.48 14.60 16.51
CA PRO A 541 -12.93 14.22 15.19
C PRO A 541 -14.40 13.78 15.29
N ASP A 542 -15.26 14.44 14.54
CA ASP A 542 -16.65 14.03 14.40
C ASP A 542 -16.72 12.94 13.31
N LEU A 543 -16.90 11.68 13.71
CA LEU A 543 -17.01 10.51 12.85
C LEU A 543 -18.47 10.10 12.55
N SER A 544 -19.45 10.92 12.95
CA SER A 544 -20.89 10.64 12.75
C SER A 544 -21.31 10.46 11.28
N TRP A 545 -20.47 10.92 10.36
CA TRP A 545 -20.66 10.75 8.92
C TRP A 545 -20.31 9.34 8.42
N LEU A 546 -19.52 8.59 9.17
CA LEU A 546 -19.07 7.24 8.79
C LEU A 546 -20.16 6.22 9.12
N ARG A 547 -20.83 5.74 8.10
CA ARG A 547 -21.93 4.76 8.17
C ARG A 547 -21.38 3.36 7.95
N LEU A 548 -20.91 2.74 9.03
CA LEU A 548 -20.35 1.40 8.99
C LEU A 548 -21.40 0.34 8.65
N ASP A 549 -22.66 0.58 8.99
CA ASP A 549 -23.80 -0.25 8.59
C ASP A 549 -23.98 -0.31 7.07
N VAL A 550 -23.61 0.75 6.35
CA VAL A 550 -23.61 0.76 4.88
C VAL A 550 -22.45 -0.09 4.34
N ILE A 551 -21.25 0.10 4.88
CA ILE A 551 -20.06 -0.64 4.44
C ILE A 551 -20.24 -2.15 4.67
N SER A 552 -20.72 -2.55 5.87
CA SER A 552 -20.87 -3.96 6.24
C SER A 552 -21.97 -4.72 5.50
N ARG A 553 -22.85 -4.03 4.76
CA ARG A 553 -23.81 -4.68 3.86
C ARG A 553 -23.17 -5.30 2.63
N TYR A 554 -22.07 -4.72 2.19
CA TYR A 554 -21.43 -5.08 0.92
C TYR A 554 -20.08 -5.76 1.14
N LEU A 555 -19.34 -5.35 2.17
CA LEU A 555 -18.02 -5.90 2.44
C LEU A 555 -18.10 -6.84 3.64
N HIS A 556 -17.81 -8.11 3.43
CA HIS A 556 -17.91 -9.15 4.45
C HIS A 556 -16.55 -9.70 4.85
N ILE A 557 -15.69 -9.95 3.87
CA ILE A 557 -14.39 -10.57 4.09
C ILE A 557 -13.32 -9.95 3.18
N THR A 558 -12.13 -9.83 3.71
CA THR A 558 -10.92 -9.61 2.92
C THR A 558 -9.95 -10.76 3.13
N LEU A 559 -9.34 -11.23 2.07
CA LEU A 559 -8.31 -12.27 2.12
C LEU A 559 -7.18 -11.93 1.16
N SER A 560 -5.97 -11.86 1.69
CA SER A 560 -4.77 -11.55 0.92
C SER A 560 -3.73 -12.63 1.14
N GLY A 561 -3.07 -13.03 0.06
CA GLY A 561 -1.95 -13.94 0.10
C GLY A 561 -0.77 -13.39 -0.67
N TRP A 562 0.45 -13.68 -0.21
CA TRP A 562 1.65 -13.39 -0.97
C TRP A 562 2.57 -14.61 -0.99
N TRP A 563 3.34 -14.74 -2.07
CA TRP A 563 4.27 -15.84 -2.28
C TRP A 563 5.46 -15.41 -3.09
N LYS A 564 6.49 -16.23 -3.07
CA LYS A 564 7.73 -16.03 -3.80
C LYS A 564 8.00 -17.24 -4.69
N ASP A 565 8.46 -17.00 -5.92
CA ASP A 565 9.03 -18.02 -6.80
C ASP A 565 10.38 -17.57 -7.40
N SER A 566 10.85 -18.24 -8.43
CA SER A 566 12.11 -17.92 -9.11
C SER A 566 12.09 -16.59 -9.88
N ASN A 567 10.93 -15.99 -10.13
CA ASN A 567 10.76 -14.81 -10.96
C ASN A 567 10.40 -13.55 -10.17
N GLY A 568 9.96 -13.70 -8.91
CA GLY A 568 9.55 -12.55 -8.12
C GLY A 568 8.82 -12.89 -6.82
N VAL A 569 8.29 -11.82 -6.24
CA VAL A 569 7.33 -11.86 -5.12
C VAL A 569 5.99 -11.37 -5.64
N TYR A 570 4.95 -12.10 -5.33
CA TYR A 570 3.59 -11.90 -5.80
C TYR A 570 2.63 -11.68 -4.65
N PHE A 571 1.57 -10.95 -4.93
CA PHE A 571 0.52 -10.62 -3.98
C PHE A 571 -0.84 -10.68 -4.67
N ASP A 572 -1.79 -11.40 -4.07
CA ASP A 572 -3.21 -11.37 -4.45
C ASP A 572 -4.05 -11.00 -3.23
N SER A 573 -5.00 -10.10 -3.41
CA SER A 573 -5.97 -9.70 -2.39
C SER A 573 -7.37 -9.72 -2.96
N TYR A 574 -8.29 -10.28 -2.21
CA TYR A 574 -9.71 -10.32 -2.52
C TYR A 574 -10.50 -9.54 -1.46
N ILE A 575 -11.46 -8.76 -1.93
CA ILE A 575 -12.47 -8.07 -1.12
C ILE A 575 -13.83 -8.56 -1.61
N GLN A 576 -14.63 -9.13 -0.71
CA GLN A 576 -15.96 -9.62 -1.01
C GLN A 576 -16.97 -9.24 0.07
#